data_3fc352fa8b0792aada747eb1d8ffbbaf
#
_entry.id   3fc352fa8b0792aada747eb1d8ffbbaf
#
_cell.length_a   1.000
_cell.length_b   1.000
_cell.length_c   1.000
_cell.angle_alpha   90.00
_cell.angle_beta   90.00
_cell.angle_gamma   90.00
#
_symmetry.space_group_name_H-M   'P 1'
#
loop_
_entity.id
_entity.type
_entity.pdbx_description
1 polymer ?
#
loop_
_entity_poly.entity_id
_entity_poly.type
_entity_poly.pdbx_seq_one_letter_code
_entity_poly.pdbx_strand_id
1 'polypeptide(L)'
;ALSKIAMRVLTGFPNTMPNAEWVGNPIREEFDRIASPATRYEQRQGPLSILIVGGSLGAAALNENIPAALALIPLESRPQVIHQAGDKHLAELQKRYADLGVTANILPFIDDMPAAYAQADLVICRSGAMTVAELAACGVASCLIPFPHAIDDHQTANARFLADADAAVLLPQQYLNPQDLALMIQNLNRADLAAMALRAHTLAKPRATQRVAEVCADCAGVGI
;
A
#
# COMPACT_ATOMS: atom_id res chain seq x y z
N ALA A 1 4.44 -5.96 28.41
CA ALA A 1 3.92 -6.35 29.74
C ALA A 1 2.70 -7.25 29.61
N LEU A 2 1.65 -6.89 28.87
CA LEU A 2 0.40 -7.66 28.72
C LEU A 2 0.60 -9.05 28.12
N SER A 3 1.54 -9.22 27.21
CA SER A 3 1.83 -10.53 26.58
C SER A 3 2.27 -11.62 27.56
N LYS A 4 2.73 -11.26 28.78
CA LYS A 4 3.14 -12.22 29.84
C LYS A 4 1.96 -12.81 30.62
N ILE A 5 0.81 -12.17 30.54
CA ILE A 5 -0.41 -12.57 31.28
C ILE A 5 -1.57 -12.94 30.35
N ALA A 6 -1.39 -12.74 29.05
CA ALA A 6 -2.39 -13.11 28.05
C ALA A 6 -2.42 -14.62 27.85
N MET A 7 -3.61 -15.20 27.71
CA MET A 7 -3.79 -16.62 27.36
C MET A 7 -3.25 -16.93 25.96
N ARG A 8 -3.45 -16.02 25.01
CA ARG A 8 -2.98 -16.11 23.62
C ARG A 8 -2.48 -14.74 23.17
N VAL A 9 -1.46 -14.73 22.33
CA VAL A 9 -0.93 -13.51 21.68
C VAL A 9 -0.98 -13.70 20.19
N LEU A 10 -1.71 -12.81 19.51
CA LEU A 10 -1.85 -12.82 18.06
C LEU A 10 -1.13 -11.61 17.45
N THR A 11 -0.53 -11.77 16.28
CA THR A 11 0.19 -10.70 15.61
C THR A 11 -0.23 -10.57 14.16
N GLY A 12 -0.22 -9.33 13.65
CA GLY A 12 -0.50 -9.01 12.26
C GLY A 12 0.67 -9.30 11.33
N PHE A 13 1.90 -9.29 11.86
CA PHE A 13 3.14 -9.57 11.12
C PHE A 13 3.98 -10.61 11.86
N PRO A 14 4.83 -11.37 11.13
CA PRO A 14 5.67 -12.40 11.74
C PRO A 14 6.76 -11.77 12.62
N ASN A 15 7.22 -12.53 13.60
CA ASN A 15 8.38 -12.18 14.45
C ASN A 15 8.27 -10.85 15.25
N THR A 16 7.06 -10.31 15.41
CA THR A 16 6.85 -9.06 16.15
C THR A 16 6.87 -9.27 17.66
N MET A 17 6.50 -10.45 18.13
CA MET A 17 6.53 -10.81 19.57
C MET A 17 6.92 -12.27 19.78
N PRO A 18 7.69 -12.59 20.84
CA PRO A 18 7.98 -13.98 21.20
C PRO A 18 6.71 -14.77 21.53
N ASN A 19 6.64 -16.01 21.08
CA ASN A 19 5.54 -16.95 21.33
C ASN A 19 4.15 -16.47 20.85
N ALA A 20 4.11 -15.51 19.92
CA ALA A 20 2.88 -15.07 19.30
C ALA A 20 2.54 -15.88 18.05
N GLU A 21 1.27 -16.12 17.83
CA GLU A 21 0.76 -16.71 16.60
C GLU A 21 0.61 -15.60 15.54
N TRP A 22 1.28 -15.73 14.40
CA TRP A 22 1.08 -14.83 13.26
C TRP A 22 -0.18 -15.22 12.50
N VAL A 23 -1.25 -14.47 12.71
CA VAL A 23 -2.55 -14.68 12.08
C VAL A 23 -2.83 -13.72 10.90
N GLY A 24 -2.05 -12.67 10.77
CA GLY A 24 -2.30 -11.56 9.83
C GLY A 24 -3.16 -10.44 10.46
N ASN A 25 -3.35 -9.38 9.70
CA ASN A 25 -4.24 -8.29 10.09
C ASN A 25 -5.65 -8.56 9.59
N PRO A 26 -6.70 -8.40 10.42
CA PRO A 26 -8.09 -8.46 9.97
C PRO A 26 -8.37 -7.33 8.97
N ILE A 27 -8.55 -7.65 7.72
CA ILE A 27 -8.92 -6.73 6.64
C ILE A 27 -10.36 -6.96 6.21
N ARG A 28 -10.91 -6.04 5.43
CA ARG A 28 -12.26 -6.18 4.87
C ARG A 28 -12.30 -7.34 3.87
N GLU A 29 -13.39 -8.09 3.86
CA GLU A 29 -13.57 -9.29 3.03
C GLU A 29 -13.53 -9.00 1.52
N GLU A 30 -13.85 -7.77 1.12
CA GLU A 30 -13.82 -7.34 -0.27
C GLU A 30 -12.42 -7.44 -0.90
N PHE A 31 -11.36 -7.36 -0.09
CA PHE A 31 -9.99 -7.53 -0.58
C PHE A 31 -9.70 -8.97 -1.00
N ASP A 32 -10.32 -9.95 -0.35
CA ASP A 32 -10.15 -11.38 -0.69
C ASP A 32 -10.86 -11.77 -2.00
N ARG A 33 -11.77 -10.91 -2.49
CA ARG A 33 -12.57 -11.16 -3.71
C ARG A 33 -11.92 -10.61 -4.98
N ILE A 34 -10.80 -9.91 -4.86
CA ILE A 34 -10.09 -9.35 -6.02
C ILE A 34 -9.49 -10.49 -6.86
N ALA A 35 -9.62 -10.38 -8.18
CA ALA A 35 -9.03 -11.34 -9.11
C ALA A 35 -7.50 -11.42 -8.89
N SER A 36 -6.92 -12.58 -9.18
CA SER A 36 -5.50 -12.84 -8.95
C SER A 36 -4.60 -11.80 -9.65
N PRO A 37 -3.41 -11.49 -9.11
CA PRO A 37 -2.47 -10.59 -9.78
C PRO A 37 -2.15 -11.04 -11.20
N ALA A 38 -1.93 -12.34 -11.42
CA ALA A 38 -1.62 -12.90 -12.73
C ALA A 38 -2.67 -12.48 -13.77
N THR A 39 -3.95 -12.75 -13.48
CA THR A 39 -5.06 -12.40 -14.37
C THR A 39 -5.15 -10.90 -14.62
N ARG A 40 -5.00 -10.08 -13.57
CA ARG A 40 -5.16 -8.62 -13.68
C ARG A 40 -4.05 -7.98 -14.52
N TYR A 41 -2.80 -8.37 -14.29
CA TYR A 41 -1.66 -7.77 -15.02
C TYR A 41 -1.59 -8.26 -16.46
N GLU A 42 -1.97 -9.51 -16.76
CA GLU A 42 -2.02 -10.06 -18.12
C GLU A 42 -3.02 -9.31 -19.01
N GLN A 43 -4.16 -8.91 -18.45
CA GLN A 43 -5.23 -8.24 -19.21
C GLN A 43 -4.98 -6.75 -19.44
N ARG A 44 -3.98 -6.15 -18.79
CA ARG A 44 -3.75 -4.71 -18.86
C ARG A 44 -2.94 -4.30 -20.08
N GLN A 45 -3.38 -3.20 -20.70
CA GLN A 45 -2.74 -2.58 -21.85
C GLN A 45 -2.66 -1.06 -21.67
N GLY A 46 -1.89 -0.39 -22.53
CA GLY A 46 -1.72 1.06 -22.51
C GLY A 46 -0.78 1.56 -21.40
N PRO A 47 -0.86 2.85 -21.01
CA PRO A 47 -0.01 3.45 -19.99
C PRO A 47 -0.18 2.75 -18.64
N LEU A 48 0.85 2.80 -17.81
CA LEU A 48 0.77 2.33 -16.41
C LEU A 48 -0.26 3.15 -15.63
N SER A 49 -1.00 2.49 -14.73
CA SER A 49 -1.90 3.12 -13.78
C SER A 49 -1.24 3.16 -12.39
N ILE A 50 -1.00 4.36 -11.88
CA ILE A 50 -0.39 4.58 -10.57
C ILE A 50 -1.41 5.18 -9.62
N LEU A 51 -1.60 4.52 -8.48
CA LEU A 51 -2.44 4.99 -7.38
C LEU A 51 -1.58 5.57 -6.26
N ILE A 52 -1.86 6.81 -5.87
CA ILE A 52 -1.18 7.48 -4.76
C ILE A 52 -2.13 7.53 -3.55
N VAL A 53 -1.71 7.00 -2.41
CA VAL A 53 -2.53 6.97 -1.20
C VAL A 53 -1.79 7.60 -0.03
N GLY A 54 -2.20 8.80 0.34
CA GLY A 54 -1.66 9.52 1.50
C GLY A 54 -2.29 9.13 2.85
N GLY A 55 -3.40 8.38 2.81
CA GLY A 55 -4.26 8.12 3.95
C GLY A 55 -5.28 9.25 4.18
N SER A 56 -6.18 9.10 5.16
CA SER A 56 -7.30 10.03 5.42
C SER A 56 -6.87 11.46 5.76
N LEU A 57 -5.69 11.62 6.34
CA LEU A 57 -5.12 12.93 6.67
C LEU A 57 -4.26 13.51 5.53
N GLY A 58 -4.07 12.75 4.45
CA GLY A 58 -3.14 13.08 3.38
C GLY A 58 -1.67 12.86 3.78
N ALA A 59 -0.78 13.01 2.82
CA ALA A 59 0.66 12.92 3.03
C ALA A 59 1.35 14.08 2.31
N ALA A 60 1.65 15.16 3.02
CA ALA A 60 2.22 16.37 2.46
C ALA A 60 3.45 16.09 1.57
N ALA A 61 4.35 15.19 2.00
CA ALA A 61 5.52 14.82 1.21
C ALA A 61 5.15 14.14 -0.13
N LEU A 62 4.09 13.33 -0.18
CA LEU A 62 3.61 12.74 -1.43
C LEU A 62 2.96 13.82 -2.31
N ASN A 63 2.09 14.65 -1.71
CA ASN A 63 1.40 15.73 -2.40
C ASN A 63 2.38 16.77 -3.00
N GLU A 64 3.57 16.88 -2.44
CA GLU A 64 4.61 17.77 -2.92
C GLU A 64 5.45 17.12 -4.04
N ASN A 65 5.96 15.93 -3.81
CA ASN A 65 6.96 15.32 -4.68
C ASN A 65 6.37 14.61 -5.90
N ILE A 66 5.18 13.99 -5.78
CA ILE A 66 4.59 13.23 -6.89
C ILE A 66 4.26 14.12 -8.10
N PRO A 67 3.55 15.26 -7.98
CA PRO A 67 3.28 16.12 -9.13
C PRO A 67 4.56 16.63 -9.80
N ALA A 68 5.56 17.01 -9.00
CA ALA A 68 6.85 17.48 -9.49
C ALA A 68 7.62 16.37 -10.24
N ALA A 69 7.60 15.14 -9.76
CA ALA A 69 8.19 13.99 -10.45
C ALA A 69 7.50 13.72 -11.79
N LEU A 70 6.17 13.72 -11.82
CA LEU A 70 5.40 13.48 -13.03
C LEU A 70 5.63 14.58 -14.09
N ALA A 71 5.87 15.82 -13.68
CA ALA A 71 6.21 16.90 -14.59
C ALA A 71 7.54 16.69 -15.31
N LEU A 72 8.49 15.95 -14.72
CA LEU A 72 9.78 15.61 -15.33
C LEU A 72 9.67 14.45 -16.34
N ILE A 73 8.55 13.73 -16.37
CA ILE A 73 8.34 12.61 -17.30
C ILE A 73 7.75 13.17 -18.60
N PRO A 74 8.30 12.80 -19.77
CA PRO A 74 7.72 13.15 -21.07
C PRO A 74 6.25 12.76 -21.17
N LEU A 75 5.43 13.61 -21.80
CA LEU A 75 3.96 13.46 -21.84
C LEU A 75 3.51 12.08 -22.35
N GLU A 76 4.19 11.58 -23.39
CA GLU A 76 3.92 10.29 -24.04
C GLU A 76 4.24 9.08 -23.14
N SER A 77 5.07 9.27 -22.11
CA SER A 77 5.50 8.21 -21.19
C SER A 77 4.85 8.35 -19.80
N ARG A 78 4.02 9.38 -19.60
CA ARG A 78 3.38 9.60 -18.30
C ARG A 78 2.36 8.50 -17.99
N PRO A 79 2.38 7.95 -16.77
CA PRO A 79 1.34 7.04 -16.31
C PRO A 79 0.01 7.79 -16.11
N GLN A 80 -1.07 7.04 -16.10
CA GLN A 80 -2.34 7.52 -15.56
C GLN A 80 -2.26 7.52 -14.03
N VAL A 81 -2.72 8.59 -13.40
CA VAL A 81 -2.58 8.77 -11.96
C VAL A 81 -3.92 9.05 -11.29
N ILE A 82 -4.19 8.30 -10.22
CA ILE A 82 -5.21 8.62 -9.21
C ILE A 82 -4.47 9.03 -7.94
N HIS A 83 -4.75 10.21 -7.40
CA HIS A 83 -4.07 10.72 -6.21
C HIS A 83 -5.07 11.10 -5.11
N GLN A 84 -5.05 10.36 -4.00
CA GLN A 84 -5.82 10.70 -2.80
C GLN A 84 -5.09 11.77 -2.01
N ALA A 85 -5.64 12.98 -2.04
CA ALA A 85 -5.06 14.17 -1.42
C ALA A 85 -5.19 14.22 0.11
N GLY A 86 -6.32 13.68 0.63
CA GLY A 86 -6.88 14.04 1.92
C GLY A 86 -7.70 15.36 1.82
N ASP A 87 -8.82 15.43 2.53
CA ASP A 87 -9.77 16.55 2.41
C ASP A 87 -9.14 17.93 2.53
N LYS A 88 -8.24 18.09 3.49
CA LYS A 88 -7.62 19.39 3.79
C LYS A 88 -6.64 19.87 2.73
N HIS A 89 -6.14 18.98 1.88
CA HIS A 89 -5.08 19.26 0.91
C HIS A 89 -5.57 19.23 -0.54
N LEU A 90 -6.86 18.94 -0.77
CA LEU A 90 -7.41 18.76 -2.12
C LEU A 90 -7.15 19.96 -3.03
N ALA A 91 -7.58 21.14 -2.60
CA ALA A 91 -7.47 22.36 -3.43
C ALA A 91 -6.02 22.74 -3.72
N GLU A 92 -5.13 22.59 -2.74
CA GLU A 92 -3.70 22.86 -2.91
C GLU A 92 -3.06 21.87 -3.91
N LEU A 93 -3.39 20.57 -3.78
CA LEU A 93 -2.86 19.56 -4.68
C LEU A 93 -3.38 19.75 -6.11
N GLN A 94 -4.67 20.07 -6.29
CA GLN A 94 -5.23 20.38 -7.61
C GLN A 94 -4.51 21.55 -8.27
N LYS A 95 -4.29 22.63 -7.50
CA LYS A 95 -3.52 23.78 -8.00
C LYS A 95 -2.10 23.39 -8.40
N ARG A 96 -1.41 22.60 -7.59
CA ARG A 96 -0.03 22.14 -7.87
C ARG A 96 0.06 21.33 -9.15
N TYR A 97 -0.88 20.40 -9.40
CA TYR A 97 -0.96 19.66 -10.65
C TYR A 97 -1.20 20.56 -11.86
N ALA A 98 -2.11 21.53 -11.72
CA ALA A 98 -2.42 22.49 -12.77
C ALA A 98 -1.22 23.40 -13.10
N ASP A 99 -0.54 23.96 -12.08
CA ASP A 99 0.64 24.81 -12.23
C ASP A 99 1.79 24.09 -12.96
N LEU A 100 1.89 22.76 -12.78
CA LEU A 100 2.92 21.92 -13.40
C LEU A 100 2.51 21.34 -14.76
N GLY A 101 1.28 21.58 -15.22
CA GLY A 101 0.76 21.02 -16.49
C GLY A 101 0.67 19.48 -16.47
N VAL A 102 0.37 18.90 -15.32
CA VAL A 102 0.23 17.44 -15.14
C VAL A 102 -1.23 17.07 -14.93
N THR A 103 -1.73 16.14 -15.72
CA THR A 103 -3.09 15.62 -15.58
C THR A 103 -3.11 14.43 -14.61
N ALA A 104 -4.00 14.47 -13.63
CA ALA A 104 -4.26 13.39 -12.69
C ALA A 104 -5.73 13.42 -12.22
N ASN A 105 -6.26 12.29 -11.82
CA ASN A 105 -7.54 12.22 -11.10
C ASN A 105 -7.27 12.41 -9.61
N ILE A 106 -7.65 13.56 -9.07
CA ILE A 106 -7.33 13.97 -7.70
C ILE A 106 -8.60 13.87 -6.87
N LEU A 107 -8.57 13.02 -5.84
CA LEU A 107 -9.72 12.72 -4.98
C LEU A 107 -9.40 13.09 -3.53
N PRO A 108 -10.36 13.62 -2.78
CA PRO A 108 -10.16 13.85 -1.35
C PRO A 108 -10.04 12.53 -0.58
N PHE A 109 -10.86 11.57 -0.95
CA PHE A 109 -10.97 10.25 -0.35
C PHE A 109 -11.32 9.19 -1.41
N ILE A 110 -11.01 7.92 -1.15
CA ILE A 110 -11.36 6.78 -2.00
C ILE A 110 -12.21 5.82 -1.17
N ASP A 111 -13.50 5.71 -1.50
CA ASP A 111 -14.44 4.84 -0.79
C ASP A 111 -14.19 3.37 -1.11
N ASP A 112 -14.01 3.05 -2.38
CA ASP A 112 -13.76 1.69 -2.86
C ASP A 112 -12.26 1.44 -3.07
N MET A 113 -11.54 1.27 -1.97
CA MET A 113 -10.10 0.94 -2.00
C MET A 113 -9.81 -0.40 -2.69
N PRO A 114 -10.62 -1.48 -2.50
CA PRO A 114 -10.44 -2.72 -3.23
C PRO A 114 -10.43 -2.52 -4.75
N ALA A 115 -11.40 -1.79 -5.28
CA ALA A 115 -11.45 -1.50 -6.72
C ALA A 115 -10.27 -0.62 -7.17
N ALA A 116 -9.87 0.37 -6.37
CA ALA A 116 -8.73 1.22 -6.67
C ALA A 116 -7.42 0.42 -6.72
N TYR A 117 -7.17 -0.46 -5.76
CA TYR A 117 -6.01 -1.36 -5.78
C TYR A 117 -6.08 -2.35 -6.95
N ALA A 118 -7.27 -2.89 -7.24
CA ALA A 118 -7.45 -3.81 -8.36
C ALA A 118 -7.11 -3.18 -9.72
N GLN A 119 -7.27 -1.87 -9.88
CA GLN A 119 -6.99 -1.13 -11.12
C GLN A 119 -5.55 -0.62 -11.20
N ALA A 120 -4.83 -0.51 -10.09
CA ALA A 120 -3.47 0.03 -10.08
C ALA A 120 -2.43 -0.98 -10.58
N ASP A 121 -1.49 -0.54 -11.41
CA ASP A 121 -0.26 -1.28 -11.71
C ASP A 121 0.77 -1.10 -10.58
N LEU A 122 0.82 0.09 -9.97
CA LEU A 122 1.66 0.41 -8.82
C LEU A 122 0.88 1.27 -7.83
N VAL A 123 1.06 1.00 -6.54
CA VAL A 123 0.57 1.85 -5.45
C VAL A 123 1.75 2.53 -4.77
N ILE A 124 1.73 3.86 -4.68
CA ILE A 124 2.71 4.64 -3.90
C ILE A 124 2.00 5.15 -2.65
N CYS A 125 2.42 4.72 -1.46
CA CYS A 125 1.67 5.02 -0.23
C CYS A 125 2.52 4.99 1.04
N ARG A 126 1.89 5.36 2.15
CA ARG A 126 2.41 5.11 3.49
C ARG A 126 2.30 3.63 3.85
N SER A 127 3.14 3.16 4.79
CA SER A 127 3.22 1.75 5.19
C SER A 127 2.52 1.48 6.53
N GLY A 128 1.28 1.96 6.67
CA GLY A 128 0.43 1.56 7.79
C GLY A 128 0.17 0.06 7.78
N ALA A 129 -0.02 -0.55 8.95
CA ALA A 129 -0.18 -2.01 9.09
C ALA A 129 -1.33 -2.57 8.23
N MET A 130 -2.48 -1.90 8.24
CA MET A 130 -3.63 -2.30 7.43
C MET A 130 -3.34 -2.15 5.94
N THR A 131 -2.74 -1.02 5.53
CA THR A 131 -2.36 -0.78 4.13
C THR A 131 -1.44 -1.88 3.60
N VAL A 132 -0.41 -2.25 4.35
CA VAL A 132 0.53 -3.33 3.97
C VAL A 132 -0.18 -4.68 3.86
N ALA A 133 -1.10 -4.98 4.78
CA ALA A 133 -1.90 -6.22 4.73
C ALA A 133 -2.87 -6.22 3.52
N GLU A 134 -3.51 -5.10 3.24
CA GLU A 134 -4.39 -4.93 2.08
C GLU A 134 -3.64 -5.07 0.75
N LEU A 135 -2.45 -4.46 0.64
CA LEU A 135 -1.58 -4.60 -0.54
C LEU A 135 -1.16 -6.05 -0.78
N ALA A 136 -0.82 -6.77 0.29
CA ALA A 136 -0.51 -8.19 0.21
C ALA A 136 -1.74 -9.00 -0.24
N ALA A 137 -2.90 -8.80 0.37
CA ALA A 137 -4.12 -9.52 0.02
C ALA A 137 -4.55 -9.28 -1.43
N CYS A 138 -4.52 -8.02 -1.88
CA CYS A 138 -4.78 -7.68 -3.28
C CYS A 138 -3.72 -8.24 -4.23
N GLY A 139 -2.50 -8.43 -3.76
CA GLY A 139 -1.37 -8.68 -4.65
C GLY A 139 -1.21 -7.55 -5.65
N VAL A 140 -0.79 -6.39 -5.19
CA VAL A 140 -0.49 -5.22 -6.05
C VAL A 140 0.92 -4.74 -5.75
N ALA A 141 1.66 -4.38 -6.80
CA ALA A 141 3.00 -3.83 -6.64
C ALA A 141 2.94 -2.50 -5.89
N SER A 142 3.91 -2.25 -5.02
CA SER A 142 3.89 -1.03 -4.21
C SER A 142 5.26 -0.40 -4.00
N CYS A 143 5.28 0.93 -3.88
CA CYS A 143 6.38 1.72 -3.35
C CYS A 143 5.94 2.29 -2.01
N LEU A 144 6.55 1.82 -0.95
CA LEU A 144 6.20 2.13 0.43
C LEU A 144 7.09 3.25 0.96
N ILE A 145 6.47 4.35 1.37
CA ILE A 145 7.15 5.54 1.91
C ILE A 145 6.75 5.70 3.38
N PRO A 146 7.50 5.10 4.31
CA PRO A 146 7.20 5.18 5.74
C PRO A 146 7.10 6.61 6.24
N PHE A 147 6.18 6.87 7.18
CA PHE A 147 6.10 8.15 7.85
C PHE A 147 7.26 8.28 8.87
N PRO A 148 8.14 9.29 8.74
CA PRO A 148 9.40 9.34 9.51
C PRO A 148 9.21 9.59 11.01
N HIS A 149 8.03 10.07 11.42
CA HIS A 149 7.71 10.33 12.83
C HIS A 149 6.76 9.29 13.41
N ALA A 150 6.69 8.09 12.80
CA ALA A 150 5.93 6.98 13.36
C ALA A 150 6.58 6.51 14.67
N ILE A 151 5.74 6.29 15.68
CA ILE A 151 6.21 5.80 17.00
C ILE A 151 6.98 4.49 16.80
N ASP A 152 8.16 4.38 17.40
CA ASP A 152 9.03 3.19 17.31
C ASP A 152 9.34 2.74 15.88
N ASP A 153 9.29 3.65 14.90
CA ASP A 153 9.54 3.39 13.48
C ASP A 153 8.73 2.21 12.90
N HIS A 154 7.54 1.97 13.47
CA HIS A 154 6.71 0.81 13.08
C HIS A 154 6.35 0.80 11.59
N GLN A 155 6.29 1.96 10.91
CA GLN A 155 5.99 1.98 9.47
C GLN A 155 7.13 1.42 8.62
N THR A 156 8.38 1.66 8.99
CA THR A 156 9.53 1.02 8.32
C THR A 156 9.52 -0.49 8.54
N ALA A 157 9.22 -0.94 9.76
CA ALA A 157 9.09 -2.37 10.05
C ALA A 157 7.97 -3.03 9.23
N ASN A 158 6.80 -2.39 9.11
CA ASN A 158 5.70 -2.87 8.27
C ASN A 158 6.11 -2.92 6.78
N ALA A 159 6.82 -1.90 6.27
CA ALA A 159 7.25 -1.86 4.89
C ALA A 159 8.23 -3.00 4.56
N ARG A 160 9.15 -3.31 5.47
CA ARG A 160 10.11 -4.40 5.32
C ARG A 160 9.44 -5.76 5.16
N PHE A 161 8.27 -5.98 5.74
CA PHE A 161 7.51 -7.23 5.55
C PHE A 161 7.30 -7.58 4.06
N LEU A 162 7.05 -6.57 3.21
CA LEU A 162 6.95 -6.77 1.75
C LEU A 162 8.31 -6.58 1.07
N ALA A 163 9.07 -5.56 1.46
CA ALA A 163 10.30 -5.19 0.77
C ALA A 163 11.40 -6.26 0.88
N ASP A 164 11.56 -6.90 2.04
CA ASP A 164 12.55 -7.96 2.27
C ASP A 164 12.25 -9.24 1.46
N ALA A 165 11.05 -9.35 0.91
CA ALA A 165 10.60 -10.41 0.01
C ALA A 165 10.55 -9.97 -1.47
N ASP A 166 11.15 -8.84 -1.83
CA ASP A 166 11.04 -8.22 -3.16
C ASP A 166 9.60 -8.01 -3.63
N ALA A 167 8.67 -7.87 -2.68
CA ALA A 167 7.24 -7.68 -2.91
C ALA A 167 6.81 -6.21 -2.89
N ALA A 168 7.73 -5.31 -2.57
CA ALA A 168 7.55 -3.85 -2.61
C ALA A 168 8.91 -3.15 -2.72
N VAL A 169 8.88 -1.89 -3.17
CA VAL A 169 10.00 -0.98 -3.01
C VAL A 169 9.85 -0.23 -1.69
N LEU A 170 10.87 -0.24 -0.85
CA LEU A 170 10.95 0.61 0.34
C LEU A 170 11.73 1.88 0.02
N LEU A 171 11.05 3.03 0.04
CA LEU A 171 11.64 4.35 -0.19
C LEU A 171 11.47 5.22 1.06
N PRO A 172 12.48 5.32 1.95
CA PRO A 172 12.42 6.21 3.10
C PRO A 172 12.21 7.67 2.68
N GLN A 173 11.33 8.39 3.37
CA GLN A 173 10.92 9.75 2.99
C GLN A 173 12.12 10.72 2.83
N GLN A 174 13.20 10.55 3.58
CA GLN A 174 14.39 11.39 3.47
C GLN A 174 15.08 11.32 2.09
N TYR A 175 14.85 10.24 1.34
CA TYR A 175 15.36 10.06 -0.03
C TYR A 175 14.31 10.35 -1.10
N LEU A 176 13.09 10.71 -0.69
CA LEU A 176 12.04 11.08 -1.63
C LEU A 176 12.36 12.45 -2.24
N ASN A 177 12.64 12.45 -3.52
CA ASN A 177 12.81 13.67 -4.33
C ASN A 177 12.20 13.45 -5.73
N PRO A 178 11.80 14.53 -6.43
CA PRO A 178 11.14 14.42 -7.71
C PRO A 178 11.98 13.76 -8.80
N GLN A 179 13.29 13.98 -8.83
CA GLN A 179 14.19 13.49 -9.88
C GLN A 179 14.31 11.96 -9.83
N ASP A 180 14.65 11.42 -8.66
CA ASP A 180 14.80 9.97 -8.47
C ASP A 180 13.46 9.25 -8.62
N LEU A 181 12.38 9.87 -8.15
CA LEU A 181 11.03 9.32 -8.31
C LEU A 181 10.61 9.28 -9.79
N ALA A 182 10.90 10.33 -10.57
CA ALA A 182 10.65 10.33 -12.01
C ALA A 182 11.43 9.24 -12.72
N LEU A 183 12.72 9.09 -12.42
CA LEU A 183 13.56 8.02 -12.96
C LEU A 183 13.04 6.63 -12.57
N MET A 184 12.63 6.44 -11.32
CA MET A 184 12.02 5.19 -10.88
C MET A 184 10.77 4.88 -11.72
N ILE A 185 9.84 5.84 -11.85
CA ILE A 185 8.60 5.65 -12.60
C ILE A 185 8.87 5.36 -14.10
N GLN A 186 9.80 6.05 -14.73
CA GLN A 186 10.16 5.84 -16.13
C GLN A 186 10.75 4.45 -16.41
N ASN A 187 11.44 3.86 -15.43
CA ASN A 187 12.06 2.54 -15.55
C ASN A 187 11.10 1.39 -15.19
N LEU A 188 9.87 1.68 -14.75
CA LEU A 188 8.89 0.65 -14.46
C LEU A 188 8.42 -0.05 -15.74
N ASN A 189 8.32 -1.36 -15.67
CA ASN A 189 7.61 -2.14 -16.67
C ASN A 189 6.58 -3.06 -16.01
N ARG A 190 5.53 -3.40 -16.74
CA ARG A 190 4.39 -4.15 -16.20
C ARG A 190 4.77 -5.58 -15.80
N ALA A 191 5.77 -6.18 -16.43
CA ALA A 191 6.22 -7.53 -16.09
C ALA A 191 6.88 -7.58 -14.71
N ASP A 192 7.73 -6.61 -14.39
CA ASP A 192 8.37 -6.52 -13.06
C ASP A 192 7.34 -6.20 -11.97
N LEU A 193 6.39 -5.30 -12.28
CA LEU A 193 5.29 -5.00 -11.37
C LEU A 193 4.39 -6.22 -11.13
N ALA A 194 4.10 -7.01 -12.16
CA ALA A 194 3.35 -8.27 -12.02
C ALA A 194 4.09 -9.28 -11.12
N ALA A 195 5.41 -9.43 -11.31
CA ALA A 195 6.23 -10.30 -10.49
C ALA A 195 6.26 -9.84 -9.02
N MET A 196 6.37 -8.53 -8.77
CA MET A 196 6.29 -7.92 -7.43
C MET A 196 4.92 -8.18 -6.79
N ALA A 197 3.83 -7.97 -7.54
CA ALA A 197 2.46 -8.19 -7.11
C ALA A 197 2.18 -9.66 -6.73
N LEU A 198 2.71 -10.60 -7.51
CA LEU A 198 2.63 -12.03 -7.21
C LEU A 198 3.34 -12.37 -5.91
N ARG A 199 4.56 -11.85 -5.69
CA ARG A 199 5.28 -12.04 -4.42
C ARG A 199 4.50 -11.42 -3.25
N ALA A 200 3.95 -10.23 -3.40
CA ALA A 200 3.10 -9.64 -2.36
C ALA A 200 1.92 -10.54 -1.99
N HIS A 201 1.25 -11.10 -3.00
CA HIS A 201 0.11 -12.00 -2.78
C HIS A 201 0.48 -13.29 -2.03
N THR A 202 1.69 -13.82 -2.22
CA THR A 202 2.14 -15.01 -1.45
C THR A 202 2.33 -14.74 0.04
N LEU A 203 2.47 -13.48 0.44
CA LEU A 203 2.61 -13.06 1.84
C LEU A 203 1.27 -12.77 2.51
N ALA A 204 0.17 -12.79 1.77
CA ALA A 204 -1.16 -12.57 2.32
C ALA A 204 -1.51 -13.61 3.39
N LYS A 205 -2.28 -13.17 4.39
CA LYS A 205 -2.88 -14.05 5.40
C LYS A 205 -4.40 -14.02 5.25
N PRO A 206 -4.94 -14.83 4.33
CA PRO A 206 -6.39 -14.92 4.15
C PRO A 206 -7.03 -15.43 5.43
N ARG A 207 -8.29 -15.03 5.66
CA ARG A 207 -9.07 -15.45 6.83
C ARG A 207 -8.53 -15.00 8.19
N ALA A 208 -7.68 -13.95 8.25
CA ALA A 208 -7.17 -13.41 9.50
C ALA A 208 -8.29 -13.04 10.48
N THR A 209 -9.36 -12.40 10.00
CA THR A 209 -10.56 -12.06 10.79
C THR A 209 -11.21 -13.31 11.42
N GLN A 210 -11.40 -14.36 10.62
CA GLN A 210 -11.96 -15.60 11.11
C GLN A 210 -11.07 -16.26 12.16
N ARG A 211 -9.74 -16.28 11.92
CA ARG A 211 -8.79 -16.86 12.86
C ARG A 211 -8.77 -16.14 14.20
N VAL A 212 -8.85 -14.82 14.18
CA VAL A 212 -8.95 -14.02 15.42
C VAL A 212 -10.25 -14.33 16.17
N ALA A 213 -11.39 -14.45 15.46
CA ALA A 213 -12.67 -14.80 16.06
C ALA A 213 -12.64 -16.19 16.71
N GLU A 214 -12.07 -17.19 16.02
CA GLU A 214 -11.91 -18.55 16.55
C GLU A 214 -11.11 -18.56 17.86
N VAL A 215 -9.97 -17.88 17.89
CA VAL A 215 -9.13 -17.80 19.10
C VAL A 215 -9.85 -17.10 20.23
N CYS A 216 -10.62 -16.05 19.96
CA CYS A 216 -11.43 -15.38 20.99
C CYS A 216 -12.51 -16.30 21.55
N ALA A 217 -13.20 -17.06 20.70
CA ALA A 217 -14.22 -18.02 21.11
C ALA A 217 -13.62 -19.15 21.96
N ASP A 218 -12.49 -19.72 21.53
CA ASP A 218 -11.76 -20.74 22.29
C ASP A 218 -11.38 -20.22 23.71
N CYS A 219 -10.86 -19.00 23.80
CA CYS A 219 -10.52 -18.38 25.08
C CYS A 219 -11.75 -18.11 25.98
N ALA A 220 -12.90 -17.86 25.37
CA ALA A 220 -14.16 -17.63 26.07
C ALA A 220 -14.92 -18.95 26.43
N GLY A 221 -14.44 -20.10 25.93
CA GLY A 221 -15.14 -21.39 26.10
C GLY A 221 -16.43 -21.50 25.31
N VAL A 222 -16.56 -20.73 24.23
CA VAL A 222 -17.73 -20.72 23.33
C VAL A 222 -17.34 -21.42 22.04
N GLY A 223 -18.01 -22.52 21.69
CA GLY A 223 -17.85 -23.16 20.35
C GLY A 223 -18.44 -22.27 19.27
N ILE A 224 -17.69 -22.08 18.18
CA ILE A 224 -18.16 -21.43 16.95
C ILE A 224 -18.52 -22.54 15.93
#